data_c665c639fa00d9fc3a22a72866745da2
#
_entry.id   c665c639fa00d9fc3a22a72866745da2
#
_cell.length_a   1.000
_cell.length_b   1.000
_cell.length_c   1.000
_cell.angle_alpha   90.00
_cell.angle_beta   90.00
_cell.angle_gamma   90.00
#
_symmetry.space_group_name_H-M   'P 1'
#
loop_
_entity.id
_entity.type
_entity.pdbx_description
1 polymer ?
#
loop_
_entity_poly.entity_id
_entity_poly.type
_entity_poly.pdbx_seq_one_letter_code
_entity_poly.pdbx_strand_id
1 'polypeptide(L)'
;MNKNKQELLKAIRMGELKIMNPISFIIDEICDCLLMDKYVAATTATNLLLEETLKLALIIFDSQGKTLDDDVEFENMYQTEVEHNIEKDLYVNIEKAFHVGLIDDKEKEKLHRIRKQFRNPFSHGSHNEAVKCAQTLIAIANISDVQNIQYKKVPVKNQPLLYYLAKHEFLKRESLRYFLNVYHYIVSLDQKLQSLYLW
;
A
#
# COMPACT_ATOMS: atom_id res chain seq x y z
N MET A 1 15.45 -14.54 11.67
CA MET A 1 15.10 -13.30 10.92
C MET A 1 16.06 -13.15 9.76
N ASN A 2 15.57 -12.85 8.54
CA ASN A 2 16.43 -12.77 7.34
C ASN A 2 17.28 -11.48 7.39
N LYS A 3 18.61 -11.60 7.48
CA LYS A 3 19.57 -10.48 7.56
C LYS A 3 19.38 -9.47 6.39
N ASN A 4 19.14 -9.99 5.19
CA ASN A 4 18.91 -9.14 4.00
C ASN A 4 17.64 -8.29 4.13
N LYS A 5 16.56 -8.81 4.76
CA LYS A 5 15.33 -8.04 5.02
C LYS A 5 15.58 -6.89 5.98
N GLN A 6 16.39 -7.12 7.03
CA GLN A 6 16.73 -6.07 8.01
C GLN A 6 17.56 -4.96 7.39
N GLU A 7 18.59 -5.31 6.63
CA GLU A 7 19.45 -4.34 5.95
C GLU A 7 18.66 -3.51 4.94
N LEU A 8 17.75 -4.14 4.17
CA LEU A 8 16.87 -3.45 3.23
C LEU A 8 15.94 -2.45 3.94
N LEU A 9 15.24 -2.88 5.00
CA LEU A 9 14.32 -2.00 5.73
C LEU A 9 15.06 -0.88 6.45
N LYS A 10 16.28 -1.12 6.94
CA LYS A 10 17.15 -0.09 7.48
C LYS A 10 17.54 0.95 6.42
N ALA A 11 17.91 0.51 5.22
CA ALA A 11 18.25 1.42 4.11
C ALA A 11 17.04 2.28 3.70
N ILE A 12 15.83 1.74 3.71
CA ILE A 12 14.59 2.49 3.43
C ILE A 12 14.37 3.59 4.47
N ARG A 13 14.53 3.30 5.76
CA ARG A 13 14.40 4.28 6.84
C ARG A 13 15.42 5.41 6.77
N MET A 14 16.61 5.11 6.26
CA MET A 14 17.67 6.10 6.07
C MET A 14 17.51 6.89 4.76
N GLY A 15 16.57 6.51 3.92
CA GLY A 15 16.27 7.20 2.68
C GLY A 15 15.57 8.53 2.96
N GLU A 16 16.11 9.62 2.41
CA GLU A 16 15.52 10.95 2.57
C GLU A 16 14.49 11.21 1.46
N LEU A 17 13.24 11.43 1.86
CA LEU A 17 12.22 12.07 1.05
C LEU A 17 12.29 13.58 1.32
N LYS A 18 12.29 14.41 0.28
CA LYS A 18 12.37 15.87 0.46
C LYS A 18 10.97 16.47 0.56
N ILE A 19 10.17 16.27 -0.46
CA ILE A 19 8.81 16.82 -0.54
C ILE A 19 7.82 15.91 0.20
N MET A 20 7.97 14.59 0.06
CA MET A 20 7.13 13.59 0.71
C MET A 20 7.55 13.26 2.15
N ASN A 21 8.47 14.01 2.74
CA ASN A 21 8.93 13.81 4.11
C ASN A 21 7.79 13.75 5.17
N PRO A 22 6.70 14.54 5.06
CA PRO A 22 5.60 14.47 6.03
C PRO A 22 4.98 13.08 6.22
N ILE A 23 5.10 12.16 5.25
CA ILE A 23 4.56 10.79 5.35
C ILE A 23 5.62 9.76 5.76
N SER A 24 6.86 10.16 6.06
CA SER A 24 7.96 9.24 6.41
C SER A 24 7.68 8.42 7.67
N PHE A 25 6.94 8.97 8.66
CA PHE A 25 6.56 8.25 9.86
C PHE A 25 5.75 6.98 9.57
N ILE A 26 4.90 6.98 8.52
CA ILE A 26 4.14 5.79 8.11
C ILE A 26 5.09 4.72 7.56
N ILE A 27 6.13 5.14 6.83
CA ILE A 27 7.17 4.24 6.31
C ILE A 27 7.90 3.54 7.47
N ASP A 28 8.23 4.28 8.52
CA ASP A 28 8.89 3.74 9.72
C ASP A 28 8.01 2.69 10.42
N GLU A 29 6.72 2.99 10.61
CA GLU A 29 5.76 2.05 11.20
C GLU A 29 5.60 0.78 10.37
N ILE A 30 5.56 0.89 9.04
CA ILE A 30 5.51 -0.27 8.14
C ILE A 30 6.76 -1.13 8.29
N CYS A 31 7.95 -0.50 8.34
CA CYS A 31 9.21 -1.19 8.54
C CYS A 31 9.21 -1.96 9.86
N ASP A 32 8.71 -1.37 10.96
CA ASP A 32 8.59 -2.06 12.26
C ASP A 32 7.62 -3.23 12.19
N CYS A 33 6.45 -3.04 11.58
CA CYS A 33 5.50 -4.12 11.37
C CYS A 33 6.10 -5.29 10.58
N LEU A 34 6.85 -4.99 9.52
CA LEU A 34 7.52 -6.01 8.70
C LEU A 34 8.63 -6.71 9.47
N LEU A 35 9.43 -6.00 10.28
CA LEU A 35 10.48 -6.59 11.11
C LEU A 35 9.91 -7.53 12.18
N MET A 36 8.72 -7.20 12.70
CA MET A 36 8.00 -8.02 13.70
C MET A 36 7.10 -9.09 13.07
N ASP A 37 7.17 -9.30 11.75
CA ASP A 37 6.32 -10.24 11.00
C ASP A 37 4.81 -9.99 11.15
N LYS A 38 4.40 -8.72 11.41
CA LYS A 38 3.01 -8.27 11.51
C LYS A 38 2.44 -7.91 10.13
N TYR A 39 2.28 -8.88 9.27
CA TYR A 39 1.99 -8.69 7.85
C TYR A 39 0.63 -8.02 7.56
N VAL A 40 -0.39 -8.26 8.38
CA VAL A 40 -1.70 -7.58 8.25
C VAL A 40 -1.55 -6.09 8.52
N ALA A 41 -0.92 -5.72 9.63
CA ALA A 41 -0.68 -4.32 9.99
C ALA A 41 0.20 -3.61 8.94
N ALA A 42 1.29 -4.26 8.51
CA ALA A 42 2.15 -3.74 7.45
C ALA A 42 1.38 -3.46 6.15
N THR A 43 0.51 -4.39 5.73
CA THR A 43 -0.29 -4.21 4.50
C THR A 43 -1.33 -3.09 4.66
N THR A 44 -1.98 -3.01 5.82
CA THR A 44 -2.96 -1.94 6.10
C THR A 44 -2.30 -0.57 6.14
N ALA A 45 -1.15 -0.45 6.80
CA ALA A 45 -0.38 0.78 6.82
C ALA A 45 0.17 1.14 5.42
N THR A 46 0.55 0.15 4.60
CA THR A 46 0.95 0.39 3.20
C THR A 46 -0.22 0.90 2.35
N ASN A 47 -1.46 0.45 2.59
CA ASN A 47 -2.64 1.01 1.94
C ASN A 47 -2.83 2.49 2.31
N LEU A 48 -2.72 2.82 3.60
CA LEU A 48 -2.77 4.19 4.09
C LEU A 48 -1.67 5.04 3.46
N LEU A 49 -0.42 4.55 3.48
CA LEU A 49 0.72 5.24 2.87
C LEU A 49 0.48 5.59 1.40
N LEU A 50 -0.08 4.67 0.61
CA LEU A 50 -0.41 4.92 -0.80
C LEU A 50 -1.49 6.00 -0.96
N GLU A 51 -2.53 5.97 -0.11
CA GLU A 51 -3.60 6.97 -0.14
C GLU A 51 -3.08 8.36 0.23
N GLU A 52 -2.33 8.47 1.32
CA GLU A 52 -1.75 9.74 1.78
C GLU A 52 -0.70 10.29 0.80
N THR A 53 0.09 9.42 0.16
CA THR A 53 1.03 9.83 -0.89
C THR A 53 0.34 10.55 -2.04
N LEU A 54 -0.75 9.97 -2.57
CA LEU A 54 -1.47 10.57 -3.70
C LEU A 54 -2.18 11.86 -3.30
N LYS A 55 -2.77 11.91 -2.10
CA LYS A 55 -3.40 13.13 -1.58
C LYS A 55 -2.38 14.24 -1.44
N LEU A 56 -1.26 13.97 -0.76
CA LEU A 56 -0.19 14.96 -0.56
C LEU A 56 0.38 15.44 -1.89
N ALA A 57 0.63 14.53 -2.85
CA ALA A 57 1.13 14.90 -4.17
C ALA A 57 0.17 15.83 -4.92
N LEU A 58 -1.14 15.56 -4.86
CA LEU A 58 -2.15 16.39 -5.48
C LEU A 58 -2.25 17.77 -4.82
N ILE A 59 -2.20 17.84 -3.49
CA ILE A 59 -2.20 19.10 -2.74
C ILE A 59 -0.99 19.94 -3.14
N ILE A 60 0.21 19.36 -3.16
CA ILE A 60 1.44 20.05 -3.54
C ILE A 60 1.38 20.53 -4.99
N PHE A 61 0.83 19.70 -5.90
CA PHE A 61 0.66 20.05 -7.30
C PHE A 61 -0.33 21.22 -7.48
N ASP A 62 -1.49 21.15 -6.84
CA ASP A 62 -2.54 22.16 -6.92
C ASP A 62 -2.07 23.49 -6.29
N SER A 63 -1.27 23.44 -5.22
CA SER A 63 -0.64 24.62 -4.59
C SER A 63 0.58 25.15 -5.36
N GLN A 64 0.98 24.51 -6.48
CA GLN A 64 2.17 24.88 -7.27
C GLN A 64 3.48 24.93 -6.45
N GLY A 65 3.57 24.10 -5.41
CA GLY A 65 4.72 24.05 -4.52
C GLY A 65 4.88 25.26 -3.59
N LYS A 66 3.89 26.15 -3.52
CA LYS A 66 3.91 27.28 -2.57
C LYS A 66 3.82 26.76 -1.14
N THR A 67 4.56 27.41 -0.24
CA THR A 67 4.53 27.11 1.19
C THR A 67 3.66 28.13 1.94
N LEU A 68 3.22 27.78 3.15
CA LEU A 68 2.30 28.55 3.99
C LEU A 68 2.76 30.00 4.33
N ASP A 69 3.99 30.38 3.97
CA ASP A 69 4.55 31.67 4.34
C ASP A 69 4.12 32.84 3.41
N ASP A 70 3.37 32.55 2.34
CA ASP A 70 3.26 33.52 1.26
C ASP A 70 1.96 34.33 1.16
N ASP A 71 0.84 34.03 1.87
CA ASP A 71 -0.33 34.92 1.91
C ASP A 71 -1.62 34.28 2.48
N VAL A 72 -2.54 35.12 3.01
CA VAL A 72 -3.90 34.76 3.43
C VAL A 72 -4.73 34.14 2.28
N GLU A 73 -4.43 34.51 1.05
CA GLU A 73 -5.05 33.96 -0.16
C GLU A 73 -4.66 32.51 -0.39
N PHE A 74 -3.41 32.16 -0.04
CA PHE A 74 -2.90 30.80 -0.07
C PHE A 74 -3.57 29.90 0.98
N GLU A 75 -3.82 30.42 2.17
CA GLU A 75 -4.46 29.66 3.25
C GLU A 75 -5.89 29.23 2.88
N ASN A 76 -6.67 30.11 2.24
CA ASN A 76 -7.99 29.79 1.74
C ASN A 76 -7.97 28.78 0.57
N MET A 77 -7.03 28.95 -0.36
CA MET A 77 -6.84 28.01 -1.47
C MET A 77 -6.39 26.64 -0.97
N TYR A 78 -5.45 26.62 -0.04
CA TYR A 78 -4.93 25.38 0.55
C TYR A 78 -6.02 24.64 1.32
N GLN A 79 -6.84 25.31 2.12
CA GLN A 79 -7.96 24.68 2.83
C GLN A 79 -8.96 24.05 1.86
N THR A 80 -9.35 24.77 0.81
CA THR A 80 -10.28 24.26 -0.21
C THR A 80 -9.71 23.02 -0.93
N GLU A 81 -8.45 23.05 -1.32
CA GLU A 81 -7.79 21.93 -2.00
C GLU A 81 -7.54 20.73 -1.06
N VAL A 82 -7.17 21.00 0.21
CA VAL A 82 -7.03 19.96 1.23
C VAL A 82 -8.37 19.26 1.47
N GLU A 83 -9.43 20.01 1.72
CA GLU A 83 -10.77 19.45 1.92
C GLU A 83 -11.22 18.66 0.69
N HIS A 84 -11.02 19.21 -0.51
CA HIS A 84 -11.40 18.55 -1.76
C HIS A 84 -10.67 17.25 -2.03
N ASN A 85 -9.39 17.12 -1.65
CA ASN A 85 -8.58 15.93 -1.89
C ASN A 85 -8.63 14.92 -0.74
N ILE A 86 -8.80 15.36 0.53
CA ILE A 86 -8.83 14.48 1.71
C ILE A 86 -10.04 13.54 1.66
N GLU A 87 -11.20 14.01 1.22
CA GLU A 87 -12.44 13.22 1.17
C GLU A 87 -12.51 12.22 0.00
N LYS A 88 -11.64 12.34 -1.00
CA LYS A 88 -11.67 11.47 -2.18
C LYS A 88 -11.08 10.09 -1.89
N ASP A 89 -11.71 9.08 -2.47
CA ASP A 89 -11.18 7.72 -2.40
C ASP A 89 -9.95 7.55 -3.32
N LEU A 90 -9.19 6.48 -3.07
CA LEU A 90 -7.97 6.17 -3.83
C LEU A 90 -8.22 6.08 -5.36
N TYR A 91 -9.42 5.64 -5.79
CA TYR A 91 -9.74 5.57 -7.22
C TYR A 91 -9.75 6.96 -7.85
N VAL A 92 -10.46 7.89 -7.22
CA VAL A 92 -10.60 9.27 -7.71
C VAL A 92 -9.24 9.98 -7.71
N ASN A 93 -8.43 9.78 -6.68
CA ASN A 93 -7.10 10.39 -6.60
C ASN A 93 -6.14 9.85 -7.68
N ILE A 94 -6.21 8.56 -8.03
CA ILE A 94 -5.45 8.00 -9.16
C ILE A 94 -5.88 8.66 -10.48
N GLU A 95 -7.20 8.77 -10.74
CA GLU A 95 -7.70 9.40 -11.96
C GLU A 95 -7.30 10.88 -12.03
N LYS A 96 -7.43 11.63 -10.92
CA LYS A 96 -7.01 13.04 -10.86
C LYS A 96 -5.51 13.19 -11.13
N ALA A 97 -4.67 12.38 -10.46
CA ALA A 97 -3.21 12.43 -10.66
C ALA A 97 -2.80 12.15 -12.11
N PHE A 98 -3.55 11.27 -12.80
CA PHE A 98 -3.36 11.03 -14.22
C PHE A 98 -3.77 12.23 -15.08
N HIS A 99 -4.95 12.81 -14.84
CA HIS A 99 -5.44 13.95 -15.62
C HIS A 99 -4.56 15.19 -15.51
N VAL A 100 -3.97 15.43 -14.35
CA VAL A 100 -3.04 16.57 -14.15
C VAL A 100 -1.59 16.23 -14.57
N GLY A 101 -1.34 15.04 -15.08
CA GLY A 101 -0.03 14.64 -15.60
C GLY A 101 1.01 14.29 -14.51
N LEU A 102 0.59 14.13 -13.25
CA LEU A 102 1.46 13.64 -12.17
C LEU A 102 1.89 12.19 -12.36
N ILE A 103 1.05 11.38 -12.98
CA ILE A 103 1.34 9.97 -13.30
C ILE A 103 1.04 9.71 -14.77
N ASP A 104 1.74 8.73 -15.34
CA ASP A 104 1.49 8.26 -16.70
C ASP A 104 0.48 7.10 -16.76
N ASP A 105 0.11 6.64 -17.97
CA ASP A 105 -0.83 5.53 -18.18
C ASP A 105 -0.36 4.24 -17.50
N LYS A 106 0.94 3.94 -17.54
CA LYS A 106 1.50 2.70 -16.95
C LYS A 106 1.43 2.75 -15.44
N GLU A 107 1.71 3.90 -14.85
CA GLU A 107 1.61 4.14 -13.41
C GLU A 107 0.16 4.05 -12.96
N LYS A 108 -0.78 4.67 -13.68
CA LYS A 108 -2.22 4.59 -13.45
C LYS A 108 -2.70 3.13 -13.43
N GLU A 109 -2.39 2.36 -14.48
CA GLU A 109 -2.76 0.94 -14.53
C GLU A 109 -2.16 0.12 -13.39
N LYS A 110 -0.89 0.39 -13.04
CA LYS A 110 -0.21 -0.27 -11.91
C LYS A 110 -0.90 0.06 -10.59
N LEU A 111 -1.25 1.31 -10.34
CA LEU A 111 -1.94 1.75 -9.13
C LEU A 111 -3.35 1.15 -9.02
N HIS A 112 -4.11 1.10 -10.11
CA HIS A 112 -5.42 0.43 -10.11
C HIS A 112 -5.29 -1.08 -9.85
N ARG A 113 -4.25 -1.74 -10.36
CA ARG A 113 -3.96 -3.15 -10.06
C ARG A 113 -3.65 -3.34 -8.58
N ILE A 114 -2.80 -2.50 -8.01
CA ILE A 114 -2.47 -2.49 -6.58
C ILE A 114 -3.74 -2.29 -5.74
N ARG A 115 -4.58 -1.30 -6.07
CA ARG A 115 -5.84 -1.04 -5.39
C ARG A 115 -6.75 -2.27 -5.37
N LYS A 116 -6.93 -2.94 -6.51
CA LYS A 116 -7.75 -4.15 -6.63
C LYS A 116 -7.17 -5.33 -5.87
N GLN A 117 -5.84 -5.48 -5.86
CA GLN A 117 -5.16 -6.65 -5.31
C GLN A 117 -4.95 -6.55 -3.80
N PHE A 118 -4.66 -5.36 -3.27
CA PHE A 118 -4.29 -5.16 -1.87
C PHE A 118 -5.29 -4.27 -1.12
N ARG A 119 -5.57 -3.04 -1.60
CA ARG A 119 -6.37 -2.08 -0.85
C ARG A 119 -7.81 -2.57 -0.65
N ASN A 120 -8.53 -2.92 -1.69
CA ASN A 120 -9.93 -3.32 -1.58
C ASN A 120 -10.13 -4.58 -0.73
N PRO A 121 -9.37 -5.68 -0.91
CA PRO A 121 -9.56 -6.89 -0.13
C PRO A 121 -9.19 -6.75 1.34
N PHE A 122 -8.23 -5.87 1.67
CA PHE A 122 -7.71 -5.76 3.04
C PHE A 122 -8.27 -4.57 3.81
N SER A 123 -8.79 -3.54 3.14
CA SER A 123 -9.46 -2.40 3.78
C SER A 123 -10.98 -2.58 3.87
N HIS A 124 -11.62 -3.26 2.90
CA HIS A 124 -13.08 -3.38 2.85
C HIS A 124 -13.59 -4.82 3.02
N GLY A 125 -12.73 -5.77 3.36
CA GLY A 125 -13.12 -7.17 3.57
C GLY A 125 -13.59 -7.89 2.30
N SER A 126 -13.42 -7.30 1.12
CA SER A 126 -13.75 -7.96 -0.14
C SER A 126 -12.86 -9.18 -0.38
N HIS A 127 -13.37 -10.17 -1.11
CA HIS A 127 -12.60 -11.38 -1.38
C HIS A 127 -11.50 -11.11 -2.41
N ASN A 128 -10.25 -11.41 -2.04
CA ASN A 128 -9.11 -11.30 -2.95
C ASN A 128 -9.10 -12.47 -3.93
N GLU A 129 -9.13 -12.18 -5.23
CA GLU A 129 -9.13 -13.21 -6.28
C GLU A 129 -7.87 -14.07 -6.24
N ALA A 130 -6.72 -13.53 -5.90
CA ALA A 130 -5.48 -14.30 -5.76
C ALA A 130 -5.56 -15.33 -4.63
N VAL A 131 -6.32 -15.04 -3.57
CA VAL A 131 -6.57 -15.96 -2.46
C VAL A 131 -7.66 -16.97 -2.83
N LYS A 132 -8.70 -16.55 -3.56
CA LYS A 132 -9.78 -17.46 -4.02
C LYS A 132 -9.27 -18.58 -4.93
N CYS A 133 -8.31 -18.28 -5.80
CA CYS A 133 -7.71 -19.26 -6.70
C CYS A 133 -6.71 -20.18 -6.00
N ALA A 134 -6.34 -19.90 -4.74
CA ALA A 134 -5.43 -20.73 -3.99
C ALA A 134 -6.03 -22.11 -3.71
N GLN A 135 -5.20 -23.13 -3.85
CA GLN A 135 -5.48 -24.47 -3.35
C GLN A 135 -4.61 -24.69 -2.11
N THR A 136 -5.22 -25.22 -1.05
CA THR A 136 -4.47 -25.58 0.15
C THR A 136 -4.52 -27.09 0.37
N LEU A 137 -3.43 -27.63 0.89
CA LEU A 137 -3.36 -29.02 1.33
C LEU A 137 -3.96 -29.11 2.73
N ILE A 138 -5.00 -29.89 2.86
CA ILE A 138 -5.62 -30.17 4.16
C ILE A 138 -5.26 -31.59 4.55
N ALA A 139 -4.81 -31.74 5.78
CA ALA A 139 -4.69 -33.03 6.42
C ALA A 139 -6.10 -33.45 6.90
N ILE A 140 -6.63 -34.52 6.38
CA ILE A 140 -7.88 -35.13 6.83
C ILE A 140 -7.51 -36.34 7.67
N ALA A 141 -7.74 -36.23 8.97
CA ALA A 141 -7.64 -37.37 9.88
C ALA A 141 -9.05 -37.86 10.23
N ASN A 142 -9.29 -39.15 10.17
CA ASN A 142 -10.50 -39.72 10.71
C ASN A 142 -10.36 -39.76 12.24
N ILE A 143 -11.36 -39.30 12.99
CA ILE A 143 -11.32 -39.26 14.47
C ILE A 143 -11.09 -40.66 15.06
N SER A 144 -11.51 -41.71 14.35
CA SER A 144 -11.29 -43.09 14.74
C SER A 144 -9.94 -43.70 14.32
N ASP A 145 -9.17 -43.00 13.46
CA ASP A 145 -7.86 -43.51 12.98
C ASP A 145 -6.90 -42.34 12.73
N VAL A 146 -6.37 -41.82 13.84
CA VAL A 146 -5.45 -40.66 13.83
C VAL A 146 -4.10 -40.98 13.18
N GLN A 147 -3.79 -42.25 12.93
CA GLN A 147 -2.55 -42.69 12.29
C GLN A 147 -2.61 -42.62 10.77
N ASN A 148 -3.83 -42.49 10.19
CA ASN A 148 -4.02 -42.46 8.75
C ASN A 148 -4.37 -41.06 8.24
N ILE A 149 -3.37 -40.17 8.22
CA ILE A 149 -3.55 -38.80 7.77
C ILE A 149 -3.51 -38.76 6.24
N GLN A 150 -4.62 -38.42 5.62
CA GLN A 150 -4.69 -38.18 4.18
C GLN A 150 -4.58 -36.69 3.88
N TYR A 151 -3.75 -36.34 2.89
CA TYR A 151 -3.64 -34.97 2.40
C TYR A 151 -4.46 -34.78 1.14
N LYS A 152 -5.43 -33.87 1.18
CA LYS A 152 -6.28 -33.52 0.03
C LYS A 152 -6.12 -32.06 -0.35
N LYS A 153 -5.94 -31.80 -1.65
CA LYS A 153 -6.01 -30.42 -2.19
C LYS A 153 -7.48 -29.98 -2.24
N VAL A 154 -7.78 -28.88 -1.56
CA VAL A 154 -9.14 -28.32 -1.50
C VAL A 154 -9.12 -26.87 -1.98
N PRO A 155 -10.09 -26.46 -2.85
CA PRO A 155 -10.24 -25.07 -3.25
C PRO A 155 -10.61 -24.19 -2.06
N VAL A 156 -9.83 -23.13 -1.83
CA VAL A 156 -10.01 -22.22 -0.68
C VAL A 156 -11.34 -21.45 -0.75
N LYS A 157 -11.84 -21.16 -1.96
CA LYS A 157 -13.05 -20.36 -2.19
C LYS A 157 -14.33 -20.87 -1.51
N ASN A 158 -14.40 -22.17 -1.22
CA ASN A 158 -15.60 -22.82 -0.67
C ASN A 158 -15.49 -23.07 0.85
N GLN A 159 -14.41 -22.63 1.48
CA GLN A 159 -14.09 -22.95 2.87
C GLN A 159 -13.67 -21.68 3.62
N PRO A 160 -14.55 -21.00 4.37
CA PRO A 160 -14.25 -19.72 5.02
C PRO A 160 -13.00 -19.77 5.89
N LEU A 161 -12.82 -20.82 6.70
CA LEU A 161 -11.64 -20.97 7.56
C LEU A 161 -10.35 -21.04 6.73
N LEU A 162 -10.36 -21.81 5.65
CA LEU A 162 -9.20 -21.95 4.76
C LEU A 162 -8.91 -20.65 4.01
N TYR A 163 -9.93 -19.86 3.72
CA TYR A 163 -9.76 -18.54 3.13
C TYR A 163 -8.93 -17.63 4.04
N TYR A 164 -9.21 -17.57 5.33
CA TYR A 164 -8.44 -16.75 6.27
C TYR A 164 -7.00 -17.24 6.42
N LEU A 165 -6.76 -18.55 6.46
CA LEU A 165 -5.42 -19.13 6.49
C LEU A 165 -4.65 -18.79 5.19
N ALA A 166 -5.27 -18.97 4.04
CA ALA A 166 -4.66 -18.63 2.76
C ALA A 166 -4.42 -17.12 2.61
N LYS A 167 -5.31 -16.28 3.15
CA LYS A 167 -5.14 -14.83 3.22
C LYS A 167 -3.91 -14.46 4.05
N HIS A 168 -3.71 -15.08 5.20
CA HIS A 168 -2.55 -14.86 6.04
C HIS A 168 -1.25 -15.27 5.32
N GLU A 169 -1.20 -16.46 4.71
CA GLU A 169 -0.02 -16.92 3.95
C GLU A 169 0.26 -16.04 2.72
N PHE A 170 -0.78 -15.54 2.05
CA PHE A 170 -0.62 -14.55 0.99
C PHE A 170 0.05 -13.27 1.49
N LEU A 171 -0.42 -12.71 2.62
CA LEU A 171 0.16 -11.51 3.20
C LEU A 171 1.61 -11.72 3.64
N LYS A 172 1.90 -12.85 4.26
CA LYS A 172 3.27 -13.22 4.68
C LYS A 172 4.25 -13.22 3.49
N ARG A 173 3.80 -13.67 2.33
CA ARG A 173 4.61 -13.73 1.11
C ARG A 173 4.69 -12.39 0.40
N GLU A 174 3.59 -11.62 0.33
CA GLU A 174 3.47 -10.48 -0.57
C GLU A 174 3.60 -9.11 0.12
N SER A 175 3.46 -8.99 1.45
CA SER A 175 3.43 -7.69 2.12
C SER A 175 4.71 -6.87 1.94
N LEU A 176 5.88 -7.50 2.06
CA LEU A 176 7.16 -6.82 1.82
C LEU A 176 7.27 -6.33 0.36
N ARG A 177 6.93 -7.19 -0.61
CA ARG A 177 6.95 -6.84 -2.03
C ARG A 177 5.97 -5.73 -2.35
N TYR A 178 4.79 -5.76 -1.74
CA TYR A 178 3.80 -4.71 -1.87
C TYR A 178 4.33 -3.38 -1.34
N PHE A 179 4.86 -3.37 -0.12
CA PHE A 179 5.47 -2.17 0.46
C PHE A 179 6.58 -1.60 -0.42
N LEU A 180 7.50 -2.44 -0.90
CA LEU A 180 8.58 -2.00 -1.79
C LEU A 180 8.06 -1.36 -3.07
N ASN A 181 7.02 -1.90 -3.67
CA ASN A 181 6.41 -1.31 -4.87
C ASN A 181 5.82 0.09 -4.60
N VAL A 182 5.16 0.27 -3.44
CA VAL A 182 4.61 1.57 -3.02
C VAL A 182 5.75 2.53 -2.69
N TYR A 183 6.76 2.10 -1.95
CA TYR A 183 7.91 2.92 -1.60
C TYR A 183 8.67 3.44 -2.85
N HIS A 184 8.96 2.58 -3.81
CA HIS A 184 9.59 3.00 -5.07
C HIS A 184 8.73 4.02 -5.83
N TYR A 185 7.41 3.85 -5.80
CA TYR A 185 6.50 4.82 -6.39
C TYR A 185 6.60 6.18 -5.69
N ILE A 186 6.64 6.20 -4.35
CA ILE A 186 6.79 7.43 -3.56
C ILE A 186 8.10 8.15 -3.90
N VAL A 187 9.21 7.42 -3.94
CA VAL A 187 10.52 7.99 -4.31
C VAL A 187 10.49 8.61 -5.72
N SER A 188 9.88 7.92 -6.69
CA SER A 188 9.72 8.44 -8.04
C SER A 188 8.87 9.71 -8.08
N LEU A 189 7.79 9.74 -7.33
CA LEU A 189 6.89 10.89 -7.25
C LEU A 189 7.54 12.07 -6.51
N ASP A 190 8.27 11.80 -5.44
CA ASP A 190 9.05 12.81 -4.71
C ASP A 190 10.08 13.48 -5.63
N GLN A 191 10.84 12.70 -6.40
CA GLN A 191 11.80 13.21 -7.39
C GLN A 191 11.12 14.04 -8.48
N LYS A 192 9.95 13.61 -8.96
CA LYS A 192 9.18 14.35 -9.97
C LYS A 192 8.71 15.70 -9.44
N LEU A 193 8.17 15.75 -8.23
CA LEU A 193 7.74 16.99 -7.59
C LEU A 193 8.93 17.92 -7.29
N GLN A 194 10.08 17.36 -6.86
CA GLN A 194 11.31 18.14 -6.71
C GLN A 194 11.70 18.82 -8.03
N SER A 195 11.65 18.11 -9.14
CA SER A 195 11.99 18.67 -10.45
C SER A 195 11.03 19.76 -10.94
N LEU A 196 9.79 19.77 -10.39
CA LEU A 196 8.79 20.79 -10.72
C LEU A 196 8.92 22.06 -9.86
N TYR A 197 9.31 21.92 -8.58
CA TYR A 197 9.16 23.00 -7.59
C TYR A 197 10.42 23.35 -6.80
N LEU A 198 11.46 22.50 -6.80
CA LEU A 198 12.74 22.83 -6.14
C LEU A 198 13.76 23.22 -7.22
N TRP A 199 14.10 24.49 -7.28
CA TRP A 199 15.19 25.06 -8.11
C TRP A 199 16.43 25.31 -7.27
#